data_5488f71bac9fc0e194b33f5bf60b88ef
#
_entry.id   5488f71bac9fc0e194b33f5bf60b88ef
#
_cell.length_a   1.000
_cell.length_b   1.000
_cell.length_c   1.000
_cell.angle_alpha   90.00
_cell.angle_beta   90.00
_cell.angle_gamma   90.00
#
_symmetry.space_group_name_H-M   'P 1'
#
loop_
_entity.id
_entity.type
_entity.pdbx_description
1 polymer ?
#
loop_
_entity_poly.entity_id
_entity_poly.type
_entity_poly.pdbx_seq_one_letter_code
_entity_poly.pdbx_strand_id
1 'polypeptide(L)'
;LIRLVVYTTSLIGAINIFSMITQTGILSYSDKFGFGYSGYYADGNALGVYMVLAVLLCIWYSFYKRNVFYFLLTFIASVGTILIGSRVGIIGILTDWGLFLGYFFFFKDSLIRLRWQTRILIIFCMSIAIVYSAIITYETIIQYDNFTLERFSANSLVSSREQLINTGKQVISEFNLTEVLLGKGISGGRFAVASIYDPEEKVKNIESDYYDIILSFGFVLGGLII
;
A
#
# COMPACT_ATOMS: atom_id res chain seq x y z
N LEU A 1 21.06 8.99 -9.78
CA LEU A 1 20.07 7.97 -9.45
C LEU A 1 19.00 8.51 -8.48
N ILE A 2 19.36 9.01 -7.27
CA ILE A 2 18.39 9.47 -6.24
C ILE A 2 17.48 10.61 -6.76
N ARG A 3 18.00 11.58 -7.53
CA ARG A 3 17.18 12.61 -8.15
C ARG A 3 16.09 12.01 -9.06
N LEU A 4 16.42 10.98 -9.81
CA LEU A 4 15.46 10.29 -10.66
C LEU A 4 14.36 9.64 -9.82
N VAL A 5 14.72 8.99 -8.72
CA VAL A 5 13.73 8.42 -7.78
C VAL A 5 12.80 9.51 -7.24
N VAL A 6 13.33 10.67 -6.82
CA VAL A 6 12.49 11.77 -6.32
C VAL A 6 11.52 12.26 -7.38
N TYR A 7 11.97 12.48 -8.61
CA TYR A 7 11.08 12.95 -9.69
C TYR A 7 10.04 11.91 -10.09
N THR A 8 10.44 10.65 -10.25
CA THR A 8 9.49 9.59 -10.62
C THR A 8 8.45 9.34 -9.54
N THR A 9 8.87 9.30 -8.27
CA THR A 9 7.95 9.12 -7.14
C THR A 9 6.97 10.28 -7.02
N SER A 10 7.45 11.53 -7.20
CA SER A 10 6.59 12.71 -7.17
C SER A 10 5.64 12.76 -8.37
N LEU A 11 6.07 12.30 -9.53
CA LEU A 11 5.21 12.18 -10.72
C LEU A 11 4.10 11.16 -10.48
N ILE A 12 4.42 9.99 -9.92
CA ILE A 12 3.43 8.98 -9.55
C ILE A 12 2.44 9.56 -8.53
N GLY A 13 2.92 10.26 -7.50
CA GLY A 13 2.07 10.95 -6.53
C GLY A 13 1.15 11.98 -7.18
N ALA A 14 1.66 12.79 -8.12
CA ALA A 14 0.86 13.75 -8.87
C ALA A 14 -0.21 13.08 -9.74
N ILE A 15 0.10 11.96 -10.38
CA ILE A 15 -0.85 11.16 -11.15
C ILE A 15 -1.98 10.64 -10.26
N ASN A 16 -1.67 10.16 -9.07
CA ASN A 16 -2.68 9.68 -8.12
C ASN A 16 -3.59 10.83 -7.64
N ILE A 17 -3.02 12.00 -7.35
CA ILE A 17 -3.79 13.21 -7.00
C ILE A 17 -4.70 13.63 -8.17
N PHE A 18 -4.16 13.67 -9.39
CA PHE A 18 -4.92 14.01 -10.58
C PHE A 18 -6.07 13.02 -10.82
N SER A 19 -5.79 11.71 -10.68
CA SER A 19 -6.78 10.65 -10.81
C SER A 19 -7.94 10.82 -9.82
N MET A 20 -7.64 11.19 -8.57
CA MET A 20 -8.66 11.46 -7.56
C MET A 20 -9.49 12.70 -7.92
N ILE A 21 -8.86 13.80 -8.33
CA ILE A 21 -9.58 15.06 -8.64
C ILE A 21 -10.49 14.87 -9.85
N THR A 22 -10.03 14.16 -10.86
CA THR A 22 -10.78 13.91 -12.10
C THR A 22 -11.71 12.71 -12.02
N GLN A 23 -11.64 11.95 -10.90
CA GLN A 23 -12.35 10.68 -10.73
C GLN A 23 -12.08 9.69 -11.88
N THR A 24 -10.86 9.72 -12.41
CA THR A 24 -10.38 8.84 -13.46
C THR A 24 -9.35 7.86 -12.92
N GLY A 25 -9.07 6.81 -13.68
CA GLY A 25 -8.08 5.80 -13.28
C GLY A 25 -8.70 4.65 -12.53
N ILE A 26 -7.84 3.84 -11.92
CA ILE A 26 -8.20 2.58 -11.27
C ILE A 26 -8.40 2.85 -9.77
N LEU A 27 -9.54 2.40 -9.23
CA LEU A 27 -9.78 2.36 -7.81
C LEU A 27 -9.02 1.18 -7.20
N SER A 28 -8.28 1.43 -6.13
CA SER A 28 -7.56 0.36 -5.39
C SER A 28 -8.51 -0.63 -4.73
N TYR A 29 -9.74 -0.20 -4.48
CA TYR A 29 -10.81 -0.99 -3.88
C TYR A 29 -12.07 -0.86 -4.72
N SER A 30 -12.90 -1.92 -4.75
CA SER A 30 -14.08 -2.01 -5.60
C SER A 30 -14.95 -0.74 -5.57
N ASP A 31 -15.63 -0.47 -6.67
CA ASP A 31 -16.52 0.69 -6.86
C ASP A 31 -17.56 0.89 -5.74
N LYS A 32 -17.87 -0.17 -4.98
CA LYS A 32 -18.78 -0.11 -3.83
C LYS A 32 -18.29 0.82 -2.71
N PHE A 33 -16.99 1.07 -2.63
CA PHE A 33 -16.40 1.80 -1.51
C PHE A 33 -15.85 3.18 -1.90
N GLY A 34 -15.73 3.48 -3.19
CA GLY A 34 -15.33 4.80 -3.71
C GLY A 34 -14.01 5.36 -3.16
N PHE A 35 -13.17 4.52 -2.55
CA PHE A 35 -11.97 4.95 -1.83
C PHE A 35 -10.71 4.26 -2.39
N GLY A 36 -9.63 5.03 -2.43
CA GLY A 36 -8.32 4.57 -2.88
C GLY A 36 -8.15 4.71 -4.40
N TYR A 37 -7.34 5.68 -4.79
CA TYR A 37 -6.98 5.92 -6.18
C TYR A 37 -5.54 5.50 -6.43
N SER A 38 -5.34 4.43 -7.18
CA SER A 38 -4.01 3.98 -7.62
C SER A 38 -3.57 4.58 -8.95
N GLY A 39 -4.24 5.65 -9.39
CA GLY A 39 -3.99 6.27 -10.68
C GLY A 39 -4.32 5.30 -11.81
N TYR A 40 -3.32 4.92 -12.58
CA TYR A 40 -3.45 3.95 -13.68
C TYR A 40 -2.68 2.65 -13.41
N TYR A 41 -2.31 2.40 -12.14
CA TYR A 41 -1.59 1.18 -11.72
C TYR A 41 -2.58 0.11 -11.28
N ALA A 42 -2.38 -1.10 -11.78
CA ALA A 42 -3.31 -2.21 -11.54
C ALA A 42 -3.27 -2.76 -10.11
N ASP A 43 -2.14 -2.62 -9.41
CA ASP A 43 -1.96 -3.13 -8.04
C ASP A 43 -1.64 -1.98 -7.08
N GLY A 44 -2.66 -1.55 -6.34
CA GLY A 44 -2.54 -0.50 -5.34
C GLY A 44 -1.69 -0.91 -4.12
N ASN A 45 -1.68 -2.19 -3.74
CA ASN A 45 -0.90 -2.64 -2.59
C ASN A 45 0.60 -2.63 -2.89
N ALA A 46 1.00 -3.20 -4.04
CA ALA A 46 2.40 -3.18 -4.46
C ALA A 46 2.89 -1.75 -4.70
N LEU A 47 2.05 -0.90 -5.31
CA LEU A 47 2.35 0.51 -5.48
C LEU A 47 2.53 1.22 -4.12
N GLY A 48 1.68 0.92 -3.14
CA GLY A 48 1.77 1.48 -1.78
C GLY A 48 3.10 1.16 -1.11
N VAL A 49 3.57 -0.09 -1.17
CA VAL A 49 4.88 -0.51 -0.63
C VAL A 49 6.03 0.22 -1.34
N TYR A 50 6.01 0.24 -2.67
CA TYR A 50 7.01 0.95 -3.46
C TYR A 50 7.08 2.44 -3.09
N MET A 51 5.94 3.09 -3.00
CA MET A 51 5.84 4.52 -2.70
C MET A 51 6.36 4.85 -1.30
N VAL A 52 6.08 4.02 -0.29
CA VAL A 52 6.62 4.20 1.08
C VAL A 52 8.15 4.20 1.04
N LEU A 53 8.76 3.17 0.49
CA LEU A 53 10.22 3.09 0.40
C LEU A 53 10.83 4.25 -0.39
N ALA A 54 10.18 4.66 -1.47
CA ALA A 54 10.63 5.77 -2.30
C ALA A 54 10.48 7.12 -1.59
N VAL A 55 9.37 7.33 -0.84
CA VAL A 55 9.14 8.56 -0.07
C VAL A 55 10.15 8.71 1.07
N LEU A 56 10.54 7.63 1.74
CA LEU A 56 11.61 7.66 2.73
C LEU A 56 12.91 8.24 2.13
N LEU A 57 13.28 7.78 0.93
CA LEU A 57 14.44 8.33 0.19
C LEU A 57 14.23 9.80 -0.22
N CYS A 58 13.01 10.16 -0.61
CA CYS A 58 12.67 11.55 -0.95
C CYS A 58 12.80 12.47 0.27
N ILE A 59 12.31 12.05 1.44
CA ILE A 59 12.45 12.78 2.70
C ILE A 59 13.94 12.99 2.99
N TRP A 60 14.72 11.92 3.02
CA TRP A 60 16.17 12.01 3.26
C TRP A 60 16.85 12.97 2.29
N TYR A 61 16.57 12.84 0.99
CA TYR A 61 17.18 13.66 -0.05
C TYR A 61 16.81 15.15 0.07
N SER A 62 15.57 15.46 0.41
CA SER A 62 15.06 16.82 0.58
C SER A 62 15.81 17.54 1.71
N PHE A 63 16.06 16.84 2.81
CA PHE A 63 16.84 17.36 3.93
C PHE A 63 18.32 17.49 3.58
N TYR A 64 18.88 16.53 2.88
CA TYR A 64 20.26 16.59 2.41
C TYR A 64 20.49 17.82 1.50
N LYS A 65 19.55 18.09 0.59
CA LYS A 65 19.64 19.23 -0.34
C LYS A 65 19.22 20.56 0.28
N ARG A 66 18.48 20.57 1.38
CA ARG A 66 17.96 21.77 2.06
C ARG A 66 17.20 22.72 1.12
N ASN A 67 16.52 22.18 0.12
CA ASN A 67 15.82 22.95 -0.91
C ASN A 67 14.32 22.72 -0.82
N VAL A 68 13.57 23.82 -0.69
CA VAL A 68 12.10 23.81 -0.59
C VAL A 68 11.45 23.06 -1.76
N PHE A 69 12.01 23.14 -2.96
CA PHE A 69 11.49 22.44 -4.11
C PHE A 69 11.44 20.91 -3.91
N TYR A 70 12.48 20.31 -3.34
CA TYR A 70 12.47 18.86 -3.05
C TYR A 70 11.50 18.51 -1.92
N PHE A 71 11.27 19.40 -0.95
CA PHE A 71 10.22 19.20 0.05
C PHE A 71 8.82 19.19 -0.57
N LEU A 72 8.54 20.10 -1.50
CA LEU A 72 7.27 20.12 -2.23
C LEU A 72 7.06 18.82 -3.02
N LEU A 73 8.09 18.35 -3.72
CA LEU A 73 8.04 17.06 -4.43
C LEU A 73 7.77 15.89 -3.50
N THR A 74 8.45 15.86 -2.35
CA THR A 74 8.24 14.83 -1.33
C THR A 74 6.83 14.89 -0.74
N PHE A 75 6.29 16.08 -0.54
CA PHE A 75 4.93 16.27 -0.06
C PHE A 75 3.90 15.74 -1.07
N ILE A 76 4.06 16.07 -2.36
CA ILE A 76 3.21 15.53 -3.44
C ILE A 76 3.26 14.00 -3.46
N ALA A 77 4.46 13.42 -3.34
CA ALA A 77 4.63 11.97 -3.28
C ALA A 77 3.93 11.36 -2.07
N SER A 78 4.05 11.98 -0.89
CA SER A 78 3.41 11.51 0.36
C SER A 78 1.89 11.56 0.26
N VAL A 79 1.32 12.66 -0.21
CA VAL A 79 -0.13 12.79 -0.43
C VAL A 79 -0.62 11.75 -1.43
N GLY A 80 0.06 11.61 -2.58
CA GLY A 80 -0.29 10.61 -3.58
C GLY A 80 -0.24 9.17 -3.04
N THR A 81 0.67 8.87 -2.10
CA THR A 81 0.74 7.56 -1.44
C THR A 81 -0.44 7.32 -0.51
N ILE A 82 -0.84 8.32 0.26
CA ILE A 82 -2.02 8.23 1.14
C ILE A 82 -3.28 7.98 0.32
N LEU A 83 -3.41 8.62 -0.84
CA LEU A 83 -4.57 8.49 -1.73
C LEU A 83 -4.73 7.11 -2.34
N ILE A 84 -3.68 6.29 -2.42
CA ILE A 84 -3.80 4.88 -2.82
C ILE A 84 -4.73 4.12 -1.86
N GLY A 85 -4.85 4.58 -0.61
CA GLY A 85 -5.74 3.99 0.39
C GLY A 85 -5.26 2.65 0.93
N SER A 86 -4.05 2.19 0.57
CA SER A 86 -3.49 0.97 1.13
C SER A 86 -3.06 1.20 2.59
N ARG A 87 -3.33 0.23 3.47
CA ARG A 87 -2.94 0.29 4.89
C ARG A 87 -1.42 0.48 5.04
N VAL A 88 -0.65 -0.24 4.23
CA VAL A 88 0.81 -0.14 4.21
C VAL A 88 1.25 1.26 3.79
N GLY A 89 0.62 1.85 2.78
CA GLY A 89 0.89 3.21 2.33
C GLY A 89 0.66 4.24 3.44
N ILE A 90 -0.50 4.19 4.09
CA ILE A 90 -0.87 5.16 5.15
C ILE A 90 0.06 5.01 6.36
N ILE A 91 0.20 3.79 6.90
CA ILE A 91 1.05 3.53 8.07
C ILE A 91 2.51 3.81 7.75
N GLY A 92 2.97 3.43 6.56
CA GLY A 92 4.34 3.65 6.12
C GLY A 92 4.68 5.13 6.06
N ILE A 93 3.85 5.97 5.43
CA ILE A 93 4.07 7.42 5.36
C ILE A 93 4.08 8.06 6.76
N LEU A 94 3.17 7.66 7.64
CA LEU A 94 3.16 8.15 9.02
C LEU A 94 4.45 7.74 9.76
N THR A 95 4.92 6.52 9.54
CA THR A 95 6.17 6.02 10.11
C THR A 95 7.38 6.78 9.56
N ASP A 96 7.46 6.98 8.25
CA ASP A 96 8.56 7.70 7.59
C ASP A 96 8.70 9.12 8.13
N TRP A 97 7.61 9.86 8.18
CA TRP A 97 7.61 11.20 8.74
C TRP A 97 7.84 11.20 10.26
N GLY A 98 7.28 10.22 10.98
CA GLY A 98 7.47 10.07 12.43
C GLY A 98 8.92 9.79 12.80
N LEU A 99 9.57 8.85 12.13
CA LEU A 99 10.99 8.53 12.31
C LEU A 99 11.86 9.74 11.98
N PHE A 100 11.52 10.44 10.91
CA PHE A 100 12.28 11.60 10.50
C PHE A 100 12.15 12.76 11.50
N LEU A 101 10.95 13.05 12.00
CA LEU A 101 10.73 14.05 13.04
C LEU A 101 11.42 13.64 14.34
N GLY A 102 11.31 12.37 14.74
CA GLY A 102 12.03 11.83 15.89
C GLY A 102 13.53 12.07 15.76
N TYR A 103 14.11 11.69 14.62
CA TYR A 103 15.53 11.97 14.36
C TYR A 103 15.85 13.47 14.48
N PHE A 104 15.02 14.33 13.94
CA PHE A 104 15.22 15.77 13.97
C PHE A 104 15.14 16.36 15.39
N PHE A 105 14.26 15.83 16.24
CA PHE A 105 14.13 16.30 17.63
C PHE A 105 15.25 15.78 18.54
N PHE A 106 15.64 14.52 18.37
CA PHE A 106 16.60 13.87 19.27
C PHE A 106 18.06 14.15 18.90
N PHE A 107 18.38 14.36 17.62
CA PHE A 107 19.74 14.60 17.14
C PHE A 107 19.98 16.07 16.77
N LYS A 108 19.81 16.94 17.76
CA LYS A 108 19.84 18.40 17.64
C LYS A 108 21.15 18.97 17.03
N ASP A 109 22.25 18.23 17.14
CA ASP A 109 23.60 18.66 16.67
C ASP A 109 23.97 18.08 15.29
N SER A 110 23.11 17.26 14.72
CA SER A 110 23.41 16.64 13.44
C SER A 110 23.23 17.62 12.28
N LEU A 111 24.11 17.54 11.32
CA LEU A 111 24.18 17.98 9.91
C LEU A 111 23.08 18.89 9.31
N ILE A 112 21.92 19.06 9.96
CA ILE A 112 20.74 19.71 9.39
C ILE A 112 20.37 20.97 10.18
N ARG A 113 21.17 22.03 10.03
CA ARG A 113 20.73 23.37 10.43
C ARG A 113 19.76 23.92 9.37
N LEU A 114 18.48 23.59 9.49
CA LEU A 114 17.45 24.18 8.64
C LEU A 114 17.21 25.64 9.01
N ARG A 115 17.01 26.48 8.00
CA ARG A 115 16.54 27.85 8.19
C ARG A 115 15.18 27.83 8.90
N TRP A 116 14.93 28.78 9.78
CA TRP A 116 13.67 28.91 10.53
C TRP A 116 12.43 28.84 9.63
N GLN A 117 12.47 29.50 8.48
CA GLN A 117 11.40 29.47 7.48
C GLN A 117 11.09 28.07 6.97
N THR A 118 12.11 27.25 6.74
CA THR A 118 11.92 25.86 6.27
C THR A 118 11.30 24.98 7.37
N ARG A 119 11.64 25.24 8.64
CA ARG A 119 11.01 24.52 9.77
C ARG A 119 9.52 24.83 9.87
N ILE A 120 9.14 26.12 9.79
CA ILE A 120 7.74 26.54 9.82
C ILE A 120 6.98 25.92 8.64
N LEU A 121 7.54 25.92 7.44
CA LEU A 121 6.93 25.33 6.27
C LEU A 121 6.67 23.82 6.44
N ILE A 122 7.65 23.10 6.99
CA ILE A 122 7.50 21.65 7.24
C ILE A 122 6.40 21.38 8.26
N ILE A 123 6.40 22.11 9.40
CA ILE A 123 5.37 21.97 10.43
C ILE A 123 3.99 22.29 9.85
N PHE A 124 3.88 23.36 9.06
CA PHE A 124 2.64 23.74 8.40
C PHE A 124 2.13 22.69 7.40
N CYS A 125 3.00 22.21 6.51
CA CYS A 125 2.64 21.15 5.58
C CYS A 125 2.22 19.86 6.29
N MET A 126 2.90 19.49 7.37
CA MET A 126 2.55 18.32 8.16
C MET A 126 1.22 18.50 8.89
N SER A 127 0.97 19.69 9.46
CA SER A 127 -0.31 19.98 10.10
C SER A 127 -1.46 19.86 9.09
N ILE A 128 -1.29 20.39 7.87
CA ILE A 128 -2.28 20.24 6.80
C ILE A 128 -2.47 18.77 6.44
N ALA A 129 -1.41 18.00 6.28
CA ALA A 129 -1.50 16.59 5.94
C ALA A 129 -2.21 15.78 7.02
N ILE A 130 -1.93 16.05 8.31
CA ILE A 130 -2.60 15.40 9.44
C ILE A 130 -4.08 15.79 9.50
N VAL A 131 -4.40 17.07 9.38
CA VAL A 131 -5.80 17.56 9.38
C VAL A 131 -6.56 16.97 8.19
N TYR A 132 -5.97 16.98 7.01
CA TYR A 132 -6.59 16.43 5.81
C TYR A 132 -6.81 14.92 5.90
N SER A 133 -5.81 14.18 6.41
CA SER A 133 -5.99 12.74 6.65
C SER A 133 -7.06 12.46 7.72
N ALA A 134 -7.13 13.28 8.76
CA ALA A 134 -8.18 13.16 9.78
C ALA A 134 -9.59 13.47 9.21
N ILE A 135 -9.71 14.48 8.34
CA ILE A 135 -10.98 14.82 7.68
C ILE A 135 -11.42 13.68 6.75
N ILE A 136 -10.53 13.16 5.89
CA ILE A 136 -10.84 12.02 5.02
C ILE A 136 -11.24 10.80 5.85
N THR A 137 -10.50 10.52 6.91
CA THR A 137 -10.83 9.40 7.81
C THR A 137 -12.19 9.60 8.45
N TYR A 138 -12.49 10.82 8.90
CA TYR A 138 -13.77 11.17 9.53
C TYR A 138 -14.94 11.09 8.53
N GLU A 139 -14.81 11.65 7.33
CA GLU A 139 -15.82 11.54 6.28
C GLU A 139 -16.04 10.09 5.85
N THR A 140 -14.95 9.31 5.72
CA THR A 140 -15.03 7.90 5.39
C THR A 140 -15.71 7.09 6.49
N ILE A 141 -15.48 7.41 7.76
CA ILE A 141 -16.16 6.77 8.90
C ILE A 141 -17.65 7.08 8.92
N ILE A 142 -18.03 8.34 8.67
CA ILE A 142 -19.45 8.75 8.71
C ILE A 142 -20.23 8.23 7.49
N GLN A 143 -19.60 8.26 6.32
CA GLN A 143 -20.29 7.91 5.08
C GLN A 143 -20.44 6.40 4.85
N TYR A 144 -19.55 5.59 5.46
CA TYR A 144 -19.50 4.14 5.29
C TYR A 144 -19.52 3.41 6.63
N ASP A 145 -20.60 3.64 7.38
CA ASP A 145 -21.00 3.00 8.64
C ASP A 145 -20.26 1.66 8.91
N ASN A 146 -19.25 1.69 9.78
CA ASN A 146 -18.45 0.56 10.23
C ASN A 146 -17.38 -0.04 9.27
N PHE A 147 -17.43 0.16 7.95
CA PHE A 147 -16.49 -0.52 7.03
C PHE A 147 -15.02 -0.16 7.28
N THR A 148 -14.74 1.12 7.53
CA THR A 148 -13.35 1.56 7.76
C THR A 148 -12.85 1.11 9.13
N LEU A 149 -13.70 1.16 10.16
CA LEU A 149 -13.37 0.65 11.49
C LEU A 149 -13.21 -0.87 11.48
N GLU A 150 -14.08 -1.60 10.79
CA GLU A 150 -13.93 -3.04 10.58
C GLU A 150 -12.62 -3.36 9.86
N ARG A 151 -12.24 -2.56 8.88
CA ARG A 151 -11.03 -2.77 8.10
C ARG A 151 -9.75 -2.58 8.90
N PHE A 152 -9.73 -1.69 9.89
CA PHE A 152 -8.63 -1.50 10.84
C PHE A 152 -8.79 -2.34 12.11
N SER A 153 -9.91 -3.03 12.30
CA SER A 153 -10.09 -3.95 13.41
C SER A 153 -9.19 -5.19 13.22
N ALA A 154 -8.66 -5.70 14.32
CA ALA A 154 -7.85 -6.92 14.30
C ALA A 154 -8.62 -8.11 13.70
N ASN A 155 -9.94 -8.17 13.91
CA ASN A 155 -10.79 -9.25 13.42
C ASN A 155 -10.94 -9.26 11.90
N SER A 156 -11.03 -8.10 11.23
CA SER A 156 -11.12 -8.06 9.77
C SER A 156 -9.80 -8.34 9.07
N LEU A 157 -8.69 -8.04 9.75
CA LEU A 157 -7.34 -8.37 9.24
C LEU A 157 -7.10 -9.88 9.21
N VAL A 158 -7.66 -10.58 10.19
CA VAL A 158 -7.48 -12.03 10.37
C VAL A 158 -8.55 -12.80 9.61
N SER A 159 -9.83 -12.38 9.68
CA SER A 159 -10.94 -13.20 9.18
C SER A 159 -10.94 -13.43 7.67
N SER A 160 -10.70 -12.41 6.84
CA SER A 160 -10.71 -12.57 5.38
C SER A 160 -9.51 -13.37 4.87
N ARG A 161 -8.32 -13.15 5.44
CA ARG A 161 -7.13 -13.95 5.10
C ARG A 161 -7.21 -15.37 5.64
N GLU A 162 -7.75 -15.54 6.85
CA GLU A 162 -7.94 -16.86 7.42
C GLU A 162 -8.93 -17.68 6.61
N GLN A 163 -10.04 -17.10 6.14
CA GLN A 163 -10.98 -17.74 5.24
C GLN A 163 -10.30 -18.16 3.92
N LEU A 164 -9.53 -17.24 3.30
CA LEU A 164 -8.79 -17.54 2.07
C LEU A 164 -7.75 -18.66 2.28
N ILE A 165 -7.01 -18.62 3.39
CA ILE A 165 -6.05 -19.67 3.74
C ILE A 165 -6.75 -21.00 3.97
N ASN A 166 -7.88 -21.01 4.66
CA ASN A 166 -8.66 -22.22 4.91
C ASN A 166 -9.24 -22.81 3.60
N THR A 167 -9.72 -21.93 2.71
CA THR A 167 -10.14 -22.35 1.36
C THR A 167 -8.96 -22.95 0.58
N GLY A 168 -7.80 -22.31 0.64
CA GLY A 168 -6.57 -22.84 0.01
C GLY A 168 -6.17 -24.20 0.58
N LYS A 169 -6.24 -24.40 1.89
CA LYS A 169 -6.00 -25.69 2.53
C LYS A 169 -7.00 -26.76 2.07
N GLN A 170 -8.27 -26.38 1.92
CA GLN A 170 -9.29 -27.28 1.41
C GLN A 170 -8.97 -27.70 -0.02
N VAL A 171 -8.65 -26.78 -0.93
CA VAL A 171 -8.25 -27.09 -2.31
C VAL A 171 -7.03 -28.01 -2.33
N ILE A 172 -6.03 -27.76 -1.48
CA ILE A 172 -4.83 -28.60 -1.40
C ILE A 172 -5.16 -30.00 -0.87
N SER A 173 -6.11 -30.14 0.05
CA SER A 173 -6.52 -31.44 0.58
C SER A 173 -7.22 -32.34 -0.47
N GLU A 174 -7.74 -31.74 -1.53
CA GLU A 174 -8.40 -32.40 -2.64
C GLU A 174 -7.44 -32.74 -3.81
N PHE A 175 -6.14 -32.44 -3.67
CA PHE A 175 -5.14 -32.66 -4.69
C PHE A 175 -5.01 -34.18 -5.01
N ASN A 176 -5.02 -34.50 -6.30
CA ASN A 176 -4.59 -35.81 -6.78
C ASN A 176 -3.05 -35.90 -6.79
N LEU A 177 -2.50 -37.10 -7.02
CA LEU A 177 -1.05 -37.33 -6.97
C LEU A 177 -0.26 -36.39 -7.92
N THR A 178 -0.78 -36.10 -9.09
CA THR A 178 -0.14 -35.22 -10.07
C THR A 178 -0.16 -33.76 -9.57
N GLU A 179 -1.26 -33.33 -8.98
CA GLU A 179 -1.40 -31.97 -8.41
C GLU A 179 -0.55 -31.80 -7.15
N VAL A 180 -0.37 -32.85 -6.35
CA VAL A 180 0.57 -32.84 -5.22
C VAL A 180 2.01 -32.58 -5.71
N LEU A 181 2.40 -33.17 -6.85
CA LEU A 181 3.75 -32.99 -7.38
C LEU A 181 3.94 -31.69 -8.13
N LEU A 182 2.99 -31.30 -8.99
CA LEU A 182 3.13 -30.24 -9.99
C LEU A 182 2.20 -29.05 -9.77
N GLY A 183 1.26 -29.13 -8.82
CA GLY A 183 0.22 -28.12 -8.63
C GLY A 183 -0.87 -28.12 -9.70
N LYS A 184 -1.78 -27.16 -9.59
CA LYS A 184 -2.85 -26.93 -10.59
C LYS A 184 -2.47 -25.93 -11.68
N GLY A 185 -1.24 -25.41 -11.64
CA GLY A 185 -0.81 -24.27 -12.45
C GLY A 185 -1.32 -22.93 -11.88
N ILE A 186 -0.69 -21.84 -12.31
CA ILE A 186 -0.96 -20.48 -11.78
C ILE A 186 -2.46 -20.11 -11.90
N SER A 187 -3.06 -20.36 -13.04
CA SER A 187 -4.49 -20.07 -13.26
C SER A 187 -5.40 -21.11 -12.59
N GLY A 188 -5.05 -22.39 -12.64
CA GLY A 188 -5.86 -23.47 -12.09
C GLY A 188 -6.03 -23.38 -10.57
N GLY A 189 -4.97 -23.04 -9.84
CA GLY A 189 -5.01 -22.82 -8.40
C GLY A 189 -5.95 -21.65 -8.03
N ARG A 190 -5.85 -20.53 -8.74
CA ARG A 190 -6.69 -19.36 -8.54
C ARG A 190 -8.17 -19.60 -8.84
N PHE A 191 -8.46 -20.33 -9.91
CA PHE A 191 -9.84 -20.74 -10.25
C PHE A 191 -10.43 -21.67 -9.17
N ALA A 192 -9.66 -22.63 -8.67
CA ALA A 192 -10.11 -23.54 -7.64
C ALA A 192 -10.43 -22.81 -6.32
N VAL A 193 -9.65 -21.81 -5.96
CA VAL A 193 -9.92 -20.97 -4.78
C VAL A 193 -11.17 -20.11 -5.00
N ALA A 194 -11.28 -19.46 -6.16
CA ALA A 194 -12.42 -18.61 -6.49
C ALA A 194 -13.74 -19.41 -6.47
N SER A 195 -13.77 -20.62 -7.03
CA SER A 195 -14.98 -21.44 -7.08
C SER A 195 -15.57 -21.82 -5.70
N ILE A 196 -14.73 -21.82 -4.66
CA ILE A 196 -15.16 -22.13 -3.29
C ILE A 196 -15.42 -20.84 -2.49
N TYR A 197 -14.56 -19.82 -2.66
CA TYR A 197 -14.62 -18.60 -1.85
C TYR A 197 -15.72 -17.65 -2.33
N ASP A 198 -15.76 -17.37 -3.61
CA ASP A 198 -16.75 -16.50 -4.26
C ASP A 198 -16.95 -16.93 -5.72
N PRO A 199 -18.02 -17.70 -6.00
CA PRO A 199 -18.29 -18.20 -7.34
C PRO A 199 -18.53 -17.12 -8.41
N GLU A 200 -18.79 -15.87 -8.00
CA GLU A 200 -18.95 -14.74 -8.92
C GLU A 200 -17.58 -14.18 -9.37
N GLU A 201 -16.54 -14.36 -8.57
CA GLU A 201 -15.16 -14.01 -8.95
C GLU A 201 -14.51 -15.16 -9.74
N LYS A 202 -14.08 -14.88 -10.97
CA LYS A 202 -13.45 -15.89 -11.84
C LYS A 202 -12.06 -16.30 -11.38
N VAL A 203 -11.35 -15.45 -10.65
CA VAL A 203 -9.94 -15.67 -10.24
C VAL A 203 -9.71 -15.04 -8.88
N LYS A 204 -9.22 -15.79 -7.90
CA LYS A 204 -8.90 -15.31 -6.55
C LYS A 204 -7.54 -15.79 -6.09
N ASN A 205 -6.71 -14.88 -5.59
CA ASN A 205 -5.45 -15.21 -4.92
C ASN A 205 -5.70 -15.39 -3.42
N ILE A 206 -4.94 -16.29 -2.79
CA ILE A 206 -5.01 -16.48 -1.32
C ILE A 206 -4.34 -15.31 -0.57
N GLU A 207 -3.55 -14.49 -1.28
CA GLU A 207 -2.73 -13.43 -0.69
C GLU A 207 -1.70 -13.96 0.33
N SER A 208 -1.25 -15.19 0.11
CA SER A 208 -0.20 -15.85 0.87
C SER A 208 0.74 -16.55 -0.10
N ASP A 209 1.97 -16.05 -0.24
CA ASP A 209 2.96 -16.55 -1.18
C ASP A 209 3.18 -18.07 -1.05
N TYR A 210 3.21 -18.56 0.19
CA TYR A 210 3.39 -19.98 0.47
C TYR A 210 2.27 -20.85 -0.14
N TYR A 211 1.01 -20.50 0.10
CA TYR A 211 -0.12 -21.25 -0.43
C TYR A 211 -0.32 -21.05 -1.92
N ASP A 212 -0.08 -19.85 -2.42
CA ASP A 212 -0.16 -19.55 -3.85
C ASP A 212 0.90 -20.32 -4.65
N ILE A 213 2.12 -20.49 -4.09
CA ILE A 213 3.18 -21.29 -4.69
C ILE A 213 2.80 -22.79 -4.67
N ILE A 214 2.32 -23.32 -3.55
CA ILE A 214 1.92 -24.74 -3.48
C ILE A 214 0.74 -25.04 -4.42
N LEU A 215 -0.27 -24.20 -4.46
CA LEU A 215 -1.40 -24.35 -5.38
C LEU A 215 -0.97 -24.33 -6.84
N SER A 216 -0.03 -23.46 -7.17
CA SER A 216 0.43 -23.28 -8.55
C SER A 216 1.41 -24.35 -9.00
N PHE A 217 2.33 -24.75 -8.13
CA PHE A 217 3.50 -25.58 -8.49
C PHE A 217 3.58 -26.91 -7.73
N GLY A 218 2.65 -27.19 -6.83
CA GLY A 218 2.68 -28.38 -5.98
C GLY A 218 3.74 -28.33 -4.90
N PHE A 219 3.85 -29.42 -4.14
CA PHE A 219 4.82 -29.49 -3.03
C PHE A 219 6.26 -29.69 -3.51
N VAL A 220 6.47 -30.38 -4.63
CA VAL A 220 7.82 -30.68 -5.14
C VAL A 220 8.43 -29.47 -5.81
N LEU A 221 7.76 -28.90 -6.83
CA LEU A 221 8.27 -27.71 -7.52
C LEU A 221 8.15 -26.47 -6.62
N GLY A 222 7.07 -26.34 -5.86
CA GLY A 222 6.90 -25.24 -4.93
C GLY A 222 7.95 -25.22 -3.82
N GLY A 223 8.33 -26.40 -3.29
CA GLY A 223 9.38 -26.54 -2.30
C GLY A 223 10.80 -26.22 -2.80
N LEU A 224 11.01 -26.19 -4.11
CA LEU A 224 12.27 -25.72 -4.72
C LEU A 224 12.30 -24.19 -4.90
N ILE A 225 11.15 -23.53 -4.82
CA ILE A 225 11.01 -22.07 -5.02
C ILE A 225 11.07 -21.34 -3.68
N ILE A 226 10.59 -21.98 -2.59
CA ILE A 226 10.63 -21.47 -1.22
C ILE A 226 12.00 -21.72 -0.61
#